data_6d38b08a4e64c4feccb1e4623a9ed976
#
_entry.id   6d38b08a4e64c4feccb1e4623a9ed976
#
_cell.length_a   1.000
_cell.length_b   1.000
_cell.length_c   1.000
_cell.angle_alpha   90.00
_cell.angle_beta   90.00
_cell.angle_gamma   90.00
#
_symmetry.space_group_name_H-M   'P 1'
#
loop_
_entity.id
_entity.type
_entity.pdbx_description
1 polymer ?
#
loop_
_entity_poly.entity_id
_entity_poly.type
_entity_poly.pdbx_seq_one_letter_code
_entity_poly.pdbx_strand_id
1 'polypeptide(L)'
;MITDADFIREVQSCERTLYRVSRTILSSDADCCDAVQEALTRAWKHRNDVNPSFFKTWLVRILINECHNIGRRLKRVTPVEKIPDQPVWQAEETGMMEALQNLKEPWRIVLTMHELEGFTYSEIAAVTHTPESTVKYRAVQARRALRREMEKQENELKGGAVK
;
A
#
# COMPACT_ATOMS: atom_id res chain seq x y z
N MET A 1 -15.49 -3.47 -23.46
CA MET A 1 -14.67 -4.68 -23.26
C MET A 1 -13.19 -4.29 -23.37
N ILE A 2 -12.37 -4.63 -22.40
CA ILE A 2 -10.94 -4.33 -22.45
C ILE A 2 -10.23 -5.39 -23.29
N THR A 3 -9.38 -4.98 -24.24
CA THR A 3 -8.58 -5.94 -25.02
C THR A 3 -7.43 -6.49 -24.18
N ASP A 4 -6.87 -7.62 -24.59
CA ASP A 4 -5.72 -8.22 -23.90
C ASP A 4 -4.50 -7.26 -23.90
N ALA A 5 -4.28 -6.57 -25.03
CA ALA A 5 -3.21 -5.57 -25.15
C ALA A 5 -3.45 -4.36 -24.21
N ASP A 6 -4.68 -3.89 -24.10
CA ASP A 6 -5.05 -2.81 -23.21
C ASP A 6 -4.89 -3.21 -21.75
N PHE A 7 -5.31 -4.43 -21.40
CA PHE A 7 -5.12 -4.96 -20.05
C PHE A 7 -3.64 -4.98 -19.65
N ILE A 8 -2.77 -5.51 -20.52
CA ILE A 8 -1.33 -5.56 -20.25
C ILE A 8 -0.76 -4.15 -20.07
N ARG A 9 -1.14 -3.21 -20.95
CA ARG A 9 -0.68 -1.81 -20.85
C ARG A 9 -1.12 -1.16 -19.54
N GLU A 10 -2.37 -1.33 -19.16
CA GLU A 10 -2.89 -0.78 -17.90
C GLU A 10 -2.21 -1.38 -16.67
N VAL A 11 -1.97 -2.70 -16.66
CA VAL A 11 -1.22 -3.37 -15.61
C VAL A 11 0.20 -2.81 -15.49
N GLN A 12 0.90 -2.69 -16.61
CA GLN A 12 2.26 -2.15 -16.63
C GLN A 12 2.32 -0.71 -16.09
N SER A 13 1.32 0.11 -16.40
CA SER A 13 1.23 1.47 -15.87
C SER A 13 0.99 1.52 -14.34
N CYS A 14 0.49 0.44 -13.77
CA CYS A 14 0.16 0.34 -12.34
C CYS A 14 1.19 -0.43 -11.50
N GLU A 15 2.25 -0.99 -12.07
CA GLU A 15 3.19 -1.86 -11.36
C GLU A 15 3.73 -1.25 -10.06
N ARG A 16 4.22 -0.01 -10.12
CA ARG A 16 4.74 0.68 -8.93
C ARG A 16 3.66 0.90 -7.88
N THR A 17 2.47 1.28 -8.31
CA THR A 17 1.31 1.47 -7.43
C THR A 17 0.95 0.17 -6.71
N LEU A 18 0.87 -0.94 -7.44
CA LEU A 18 0.54 -2.24 -6.88
C LEU A 18 1.55 -2.66 -5.81
N TYR A 19 2.84 -2.50 -6.10
CA TYR A 19 3.89 -2.82 -5.14
C TYR A 19 3.82 -1.94 -3.88
N ARG A 20 3.75 -0.62 -4.04
CA ARG A 20 3.69 0.34 -2.92
C ARG A 20 2.46 0.11 -2.03
N VAL A 21 1.30 -0.12 -2.64
CA VAL A 21 0.08 -0.40 -1.88
C VAL A 21 0.19 -1.73 -1.13
N SER A 22 0.72 -2.78 -1.76
CA SER A 22 0.92 -4.07 -1.09
C SER A 22 1.85 -3.95 0.13
N ARG A 23 2.89 -3.11 0.04
CA ARG A 23 3.82 -2.85 1.16
C ARG A 23 3.20 -2.12 2.34
N THR A 24 2.07 -1.44 2.16
CA THR A 24 1.36 -0.83 3.30
C THR A 24 0.71 -1.87 4.21
N ILE A 25 0.45 -3.06 3.70
CA ILE A 25 -0.27 -4.13 4.39
C ILE A 25 0.65 -5.30 4.75
N LEU A 26 1.54 -5.68 3.83
CA LEU A 26 2.45 -6.82 3.97
C LEU A 26 3.88 -6.33 4.19
N SER A 27 4.64 -7.04 5.03
CA SER A 27 6.00 -6.66 5.42
C SER A 27 7.10 -7.34 4.60
N SER A 28 6.79 -8.43 3.88
CA SER A 28 7.77 -9.17 3.09
C SER A 28 7.58 -8.95 1.60
N ASP A 29 8.68 -8.82 0.85
CA ASP A 29 8.64 -8.71 -0.61
C ASP A 29 8.02 -9.94 -1.27
N ALA A 30 8.31 -11.13 -0.76
CA ALA A 30 7.73 -12.37 -1.26
C ALA A 30 6.21 -12.37 -1.15
N ASP A 31 5.67 -11.96 -0.01
CA ASP A 31 4.23 -11.87 0.22
C ASP A 31 3.58 -10.79 -0.67
N CYS A 32 4.26 -9.66 -0.86
CA CYS A 32 3.80 -8.62 -1.78
C CYS A 32 3.72 -9.13 -3.22
N CYS A 33 4.74 -9.83 -3.69
CA CYS A 33 4.74 -10.45 -5.02
C CYS A 33 3.62 -11.47 -5.17
N ASP A 34 3.38 -12.31 -4.17
CA ASP A 34 2.29 -13.28 -4.18
C ASP A 34 0.93 -12.59 -4.25
N ALA A 35 0.72 -11.52 -3.47
CA ALA A 35 -0.51 -10.74 -3.50
C ALA A 35 -0.75 -10.10 -4.88
N VAL A 36 0.28 -9.52 -5.48
CA VAL A 36 0.20 -8.91 -6.81
C VAL A 36 -0.14 -9.96 -7.87
N GLN A 37 0.53 -11.11 -7.86
CA GLN A 37 0.26 -12.20 -8.80
C GLN A 37 -1.17 -12.73 -8.68
N GLU A 38 -1.65 -12.94 -7.47
CA GLU A 38 -3.02 -13.39 -7.24
C GLU A 38 -4.04 -12.35 -7.69
N ALA A 39 -3.79 -11.07 -7.39
CA ALA A 39 -4.64 -9.97 -7.83
C ALA A 39 -4.70 -9.88 -9.36
N LEU A 40 -3.58 -10.01 -10.04
CA LEU A 40 -3.52 -9.99 -11.51
C LEU A 40 -4.24 -11.19 -12.12
N THR A 41 -4.11 -12.36 -11.52
CA THR A 41 -4.82 -13.57 -11.96
C THR A 41 -6.35 -13.39 -11.86
N ARG A 42 -6.83 -12.84 -10.75
CA ARG A 42 -8.26 -12.54 -10.56
C ARG A 42 -8.73 -11.44 -11.52
N ALA A 43 -7.95 -10.39 -11.64
CA ALA A 43 -8.26 -9.30 -12.57
C ALA A 43 -8.37 -9.79 -14.01
N TRP A 44 -7.45 -10.66 -14.43
CA TRP A 44 -7.50 -11.26 -15.77
C TRP A 44 -8.80 -12.04 -16.01
N LYS A 45 -9.22 -12.86 -15.06
CA LYS A 45 -10.46 -13.63 -15.15
C LYS A 45 -11.71 -12.76 -15.29
N HIS A 46 -11.71 -11.59 -14.65
CA HIS A 46 -12.85 -10.65 -14.61
C HIS A 46 -12.65 -9.39 -15.45
N ARG A 47 -11.67 -9.37 -16.36
CA ARG A 47 -11.30 -8.17 -17.14
C ARG A 47 -12.42 -7.60 -17.99
N ASN A 48 -13.39 -8.41 -18.35
CA ASN A 48 -14.54 -7.98 -19.16
C ASN A 48 -15.63 -7.26 -18.33
N ASP A 49 -15.58 -7.38 -17.02
CA ASP A 49 -16.59 -6.82 -16.12
C ASP A 49 -16.23 -5.40 -15.68
N VAL A 50 -15.01 -4.93 -15.96
CA VAL A 50 -14.53 -3.63 -15.52
C VAL A 50 -14.77 -2.54 -16.56
N ASN A 51 -15.19 -1.37 -16.07
CA ASN A 51 -15.16 -0.17 -16.89
C ASN A 51 -13.69 0.32 -16.99
N PRO A 52 -13.12 0.44 -18.21
CA PRO A 52 -11.72 0.85 -18.39
C PRO A 52 -11.35 2.14 -17.66
N SER A 53 -12.28 3.09 -17.53
CA SER A 53 -12.05 4.36 -16.80
C SER A 53 -11.75 4.18 -15.32
N PHE A 54 -12.12 3.06 -14.73
CA PHE A 54 -11.92 2.74 -13.31
C PHE A 54 -10.96 1.57 -13.10
N PHE A 55 -10.20 1.20 -14.13
CA PHE A 55 -9.33 0.01 -14.10
C PHE A 55 -8.34 0.04 -12.92
N LYS A 56 -7.62 1.14 -12.73
CA LYS A 56 -6.62 1.28 -11.67
C LYS A 56 -7.25 1.10 -10.27
N THR A 57 -8.34 1.79 -10.01
CA THR A 57 -9.07 1.71 -8.72
C THR A 57 -9.61 0.30 -8.48
N TRP A 58 -10.17 -0.31 -9.50
CA TRP A 58 -10.68 -1.68 -9.44
C TRP A 58 -9.56 -2.70 -9.16
N LEU A 59 -8.42 -2.58 -9.85
CA LEU A 59 -7.29 -3.48 -9.65
C LEU A 59 -6.69 -3.35 -8.24
N VAL A 60 -6.54 -2.12 -7.75
CA VAL A 60 -6.03 -1.87 -6.39
C VAL A 60 -6.99 -2.42 -5.32
N ARG A 61 -8.30 -2.37 -5.56
CA ARG A 61 -9.29 -2.99 -4.66
C ARG A 61 -9.09 -4.51 -4.57
N ILE A 62 -8.89 -5.17 -5.70
CA ILE A 62 -8.58 -6.60 -5.73
C ILE A 62 -7.29 -6.88 -4.96
N LEU A 63 -6.25 -6.09 -5.19
CA LEU A 63 -4.96 -6.23 -4.52
C LEU A 63 -5.07 -6.10 -3.00
N ILE A 64 -5.76 -5.08 -2.50
CA ILE A 64 -5.93 -4.87 -1.05
C ILE A 64 -6.63 -6.08 -0.41
N ASN A 65 -7.65 -6.61 -1.07
CA ASN A 65 -8.34 -7.81 -0.60
C ASN A 65 -7.39 -9.02 -0.53
N GLU A 66 -6.53 -9.20 -1.53
CA GLU A 66 -5.53 -10.27 -1.52
C GLU A 66 -4.48 -10.07 -0.44
N CYS A 67 -4.00 -8.85 -0.24
CA CYS A 67 -3.08 -8.53 0.85
C CYS A 67 -3.68 -8.88 2.22
N HIS A 68 -4.92 -8.52 2.46
CA HIS A 68 -5.60 -8.86 3.71
C HIS A 68 -5.81 -10.37 3.87
N ASN A 69 -6.11 -11.09 2.78
CA ASN A 69 -6.22 -12.55 2.80
C ASN A 69 -4.89 -13.21 3.21
N ILE A 70 -3.78 -12.77 2.63
CA ILE A 70 -2.44 -13.26 2.98
C ILE A 70 -2.11 -12.90 4.43
N GLY A 71 -2.36 -11.66 4.85
CA GLY A 71 -2.13 -11.21 6.22
C GLY A 71 -2.87 -12.05 7.25
N ARG A 72 -4.12 -12.41 6.98
CA ARG A 72 -4.90 -13.30 7.85
C ARG A 72 -4.35 -14.72 7.90
N ARG A 73 -3.90 -15.28 6.78
CA ARG A 73 -3.27 -16.61 6.75
C ARG A 73 -1.96 -16.64 7.55
N LEU A 74 -1.14 -15.62 7.43
CA LEU A 74 0.11 -15.49 8.17
C LEU A 74 -0.12 -15.44 9.69
N LYS A 75 -1.16 -14.75 10.16
CA LYS A 75 -1.52 -14.70 11.58
C LYS A 75 -1.97 -16.04 12.15
N ARG A 76 -2.54 -16.92 11.32
CA ARG A 76 -3.02 -18.25 11.73
C ARG A 76 -1.90 -19.28 11.85
N VAL A 77 -0.85 -19.16 11.02
CA VAL A 77 0.10 -20.25 10.80
C VAL A 77 1.29 -20.21 11.75
N THR A 78 1.73 -19.03 12.22
CA THR A 78 2.82 -18.99 13.22
C THR A 78 2.95 -17.64 13.95
N PRO A 79 3.20 -17.66 15.27
CA PRO A 79 3.90 -16.58 15.95
C PRO A 79 5.42 -16.76 15.73
N VAL A 80 5.89 -16.75 14.49
CA VAL A 80 7.33 -16.62 14.23
C VAL A 80 7.65 -15.14 14.35
N GLU A 81 8.66 -14.83 15.16
CA GLU A 81 9.28 -13.52 15.13
C GLU A 81 9.52 -13.13 13.68
N LYS A 82 8.79 -12.14 13.21
CA LYS A 82 9.00 -11.58 11.88
C LYS A 82 10.36 -10.94 11.89
N ILE A 83 11.34 -11.62 11.29
CA ILE A 83 12.55 -10.93 10.87
C ILE A 83 12.07 -9.90 9.85
N PRO A 84 12.20 -8.60 10.11
CA PRO A 84 11.80 -7.61 9.12
C PRO A 84 12.68 -7.81 7.88
N ASP A 85 12.10 -8.30 6.79
CA ASP A 85 12.75 -8.17 5.49
C ASP A 85 13.00 -6.68 5.28
N GLN A 86 14.26 -6.30 5.20
CA GLN A 86 14.59 -4.93 4.87
C GLN A 86 14.10 -4.65 3.45
N PRO A 87 13.21 -3.68 3.26
CA PRO A 87 12.74 -3.36 1.93
C PRO A 87 13.94 -2.96 1.05
N VAL A 88 13.96 -3.48 -0.17
CA VAL A 88 14.92 -3.04 -1.19
C VAL A 88 14.47 -1.68 -1.72
N TRP A 89 14.49 -0.68 -0.84
CA TRP A 89 14.23 0.69 -1.23
C TRP A 89 15.54 1.38 -1.61
N GLN A 90 15.46 2.27 -2.56
CA GLN A 90 16.60 3.15 -2.85
C GLN A 90 16.86 4.04 -1.62
N ALA A 91 18.12 4.27 -1.31
CA ALA A 91 18.59 4.92 -0.08
C ALA A 91 17.94 6.30 0.23
N GLU A 92 17.40 6.97 -0.77
CA GLU A 92 16.76 8.29 -0.63
C GLU A 92 15.32 8.23 -0.07
N GLU A 93 14.68 7.07 -0.13
CA GLU A 93 13.31 6.87 0.37
C GLU A 93 13.25 6.25 1.77
N THR A 94 14.38 5.86 2.33
CA THR A 94 14.46 5.00 3.53
C THR A 94 13.82 5.62 4.78
N GLY A 95 14.08 6.90 5.06
CA GLY A 95 13.59 7.57 6.27
C GLY A 95 12.08 7.74 6.29
N MET A 96 11.50 8.16 5.18
CA MET A 96 10.04 8.33 5.06
C MET A 96 9.32 6.98 5.06
N MET A 97 9.86 5.98 4.39
CA MET A 97 9.27 4.64 4.35
C MET A 97 9.30 3.98 5.72
N GLU A 98 10.39 4.15 6.47
CA GLU A 98 10.48 3.68 7.86
C GLU A 98 9.45 4.38 8.74
N ALA A 99 9.31 5.70 8.63
CA ALA A 99 8.30 6.46 9.36
C ALA A 99 6.88 5.98 9.02
N LEU A 100 6.58 5.70 7.76
CA LEU A 100 5.30 5.14 7.33
C LEU A 100 5.03 3.75 7.95
N GLN A 101 6.05 2.90 8.07
CA GLN A 101 5.91 1.57 8.69
C GLN A 101 5.55 1.63 10.17
N ASN A 102 5.89 2.71 10.85
CA ASN A 102 5.54 2.92 12.26
C ASN A 102 4.10 3.42 12.47
N LEU A 103 3.40 3.79 11.41
CA LEU A 103 2.01 4.19 11.48
C LEU A 103 1.06 2.98 11.51
N LYS A 104 -0.13 3.18 12.02
CA LYS A 104 -1.22 2.20 11.91
C LYS A 104 -1.55 1.92 10.45
N GLU A 105 -1.85 0.68 10.11
CA GLU A 105 -2.13 0.25 8.74
C GLU A 105 -3.16 1.13 8.01
N PRO A 106 -4.34 1.46 8.58
CA PRO A 106 -5.30 2.32 7.90
C PRO A 106 -4.74 3.70 7.52
N TRP A 107 -3.84 4.24 8.33
CA TRP A 107 -3.19 5.52 8.07
C TRP A 107 -2.13 5.41 6.98
N ARG A 108 -1.33 4.32 6.98
CA ARG A 108 -0.36 4.06 5.90
C ARG A 108 -1.05 3.97 4.56
N ILE A 109 -2.15 3.23 4.50
CA ILE A 109 -2.93 3.03 3.26
C ILE A 109 -3.39 4.39 2.71
N VAL A 110 -4.02 5.21 3.54
CA VAL A 110 -4.54 6.52 3.11
C VAL A 110 -3.43 7.43 2.62
N LEU A 111 -2.31 7.55 3.35
CA LEU A 111 -1.19 8.40 2.93
C LEU A 111 -0.55 7.90 1.64
N THR A 112 -0.28 6.61 1.54
CA THR A 112 0.33 6.04 0.34
C THR A 112 -0.56 6.24 -0.87
N MET A 113 -1.84 5.93 -0.76
CA MET A 113 -2.75 6.07 -1.89
C MET A 113 -2.98 7.53 -2.29
N HIS A 114 -3.13 8.42 -1.34
CA HIS A 114 -3.44 9.83 -1.64
C HIS A 114 -2.20 10.63 -2.03
N GLU A 115 -1.17 10.62 -1.18
CA GLU A 115 0.01 11.49 -1.36
C GLU A 115 1.00 10.95 -2.40
N LEU A 116 1.18 9.62 -2.47
CA LEU A 116 2.15 9.03 -3.39
C LEU A 116 1.53 8.58 -4.70
N GLU A 117 0.31 8.06 -4.67
CA GLU A 117 -0.32 7.44 -5.85
C GLU A 117 -1.45 8.29 -6.46
N GLY A 118 -1.80 9.41 -5.85
CA GLY A 118 -2.73 10.38 -6.41
C GLY A 118 -4.21 9.98 -6.41
N PHE A 119 -4.61 9.00 -5.60
CA PHE A 119 -6.02 8.64 -5.44
C PHE A 119 -6.79 9.73 -4.71
N THR A 120 -8.02 9.97 -5.14
CA THR A 120 -8.94 10.83 -4.41
C THR A 120 -9.44 10.15 -3.14
N TYR A 121 -9.91 10.92 -2.17
CA TYR A 121 -10.52 10.34 -0.96
C TYR A 121 -11.74 9.49 -1.28
N SER A 122 -12.51 9.86 -2.28
CA SER A 122 -13.65 9.08 -2.77
C SER A 122 -13.22 7.71 -3.31
N GLU A 123 -12.15 7.66 -4.10
CA GLU A 123 -11.58 6.42 -4.61
C GLU A 123 -11.04 5.53 -3.47
N ILE A 124 -10.34 6.11 -2.51
CA ILE A 124 -9.84 5.39 -1.33
C ILE A 124 -11.00 4.82 -0.51
N ALA A 125 -12.06 5.61 -0.31
CA ALA A 125 -13.27 5.17 0.38
C ALA A 125 -13.88 3.94 -0.30
N ALA A 126 -14.01 3.97 -1.62
CA ALA A 126 -14.53 2.84 -2.41
C ALA A 126 -13.65 1.60 -2.32
N VAL A 127 -12.33 1.77 -2.41
CA VAL A 127 -11.35 0.67 -2.39
C VAL A 127 -11.25 0.02 -1.01
N THR A 128 -11.35 0.79 0.05
CA THR A 128 -11.21 0.32 1.45
C THR A 128 -12.56 0.01 2.12
N HIS A 129 -13.66 0.17 1.43
CA HIS A 129 -15.02 0.02 1.99
C HIS A 129 -15.24 0.86 3.25
N THR A 130 -14.76 2.08 3.23
CA THR A 130 -14.77 3.02 4.36
C THR A 130 -15.50 4.29 3.94
N PRO A 131 -16.29 4.93 4.80
CA PRO A 131 -16.90 6.23 4.48
C PRO A 131 -15.83 7.28 4.14
N GLU A 132 -16.12 8.15 3.18
CA GLU A 132 -15.19 9.21 2.76
C GLU A 132 -14.81 10.14 3.91
N SER A 133 -15.73 10.46 4.79
CA SER A 133 -15.46 11.25 6.01
C SER A 133 -14.41 10.60 6.90
N THR A 134 -14.45 9.27 7.05
CA THR A 134 -13.45 8.51 7.79
C THR A 134 -12.09 8.53 7.10
N VAL A 135 -12.07 8.43 5.76
CA VAL A 135 -10.83 8.55 4.98
C VAL A 135 -10.17 9.92 5.18
N LYS A 136 -10.95 11.00 5.11
CA LYS A 136 -10.46 12.37 5.36
C LYS A 136 -9.91 12.53 6.77
N TYR A 137 -10.61 12.01 7.77
CA TYR A 137 -10.15 12.00 9.17
C TYR A 137 -8.82 11.24 9.31
N ARG A 138 -8.75 10.05 8.75
CA ARG A 138 -7.52 9.25 8.75
C ARG A 138 -6.36 9.99 8.08
N ALA A 139 -6.61 10.69 6.97
CA ALA A 139 -5.59 11.47 6.28
C ALA A 139 -5.00 12.56 7.18
N VAL A 140 -5.84 13.29 7.91
CA VAL A 140 -5.38 14.32 8.85
C VAL A 140 -4.56 13.71 9.98
N GLN A 141 -5.05 12.65 10.61
CA GLN A 141 -4.34 11.97 11.69
C GLN A 141 -3.03 11.33 11.22
N ALA A 142 -3.04 10.74 10.03
CA ALA A 142 -1.88 10.11 9.44
C ALA A 142 -0.76 11.13 9.16
N ARG A 143 -1.10 12.30 8.61
CA ARG A 143 -0.11 13.37 8.37
C ARG A 143 0.53 13.85 9.67
N ARG A 144 -0.27 14.02 10.72
CA ARG A 144 0.24 14.40 12.05
C ARG A 144 1.17 13.33 12.62
N ALA A 145 0.78 12.07 12.53
CA ALA A 145 1.58 10.96 13.02
C ALA A 145 2.88 10.81 12.23
N LEU A 146 2.83 10.95 10.91
CA LEU A 146 4.02 10.91 10.06
C LEU A 146 5.00 12.02 10.41
N ARG A 147 4.52 13.23 10.61
CA ARG A 147 5.36 14.37 11.04
C ARG A 147 6.06 14.08 12.35
N ARG A 148 5.37 13.53 13.35
CA ARG A 148 5.97 13.14 14.63
C ARG A 148 7.06 12.08 14.46
N GLU A 149 6.82 11.07 13.65
CA GLU A 149 7.80 10.03 13.37
C GLU A 149 9.05 10.58 12.67
N MET A 150 8.88 11.49 11.72
CA MET A 150 10.00 12.14 11.03
C MET A 150 10.79 13.05 11.96
N GLU A 151 10.13 13.83 12.82
CA GLU A 151 10.77 14.67 13.83
C GLU A 151 11.56 13.82 14.84
N LYS A 152 11.00 12.69 15.26
CA LYS A 152 11.67 11.74 16.14
C LYS A 152 12.94 11.18 15.51
N GLN A 153 12.91 10.76 14.25
CA GLN A 153 14.08 10.30 13.52
C GLN A 153 15.14 11.39 13.40
N GLU A 154 14.75 12.62 13.11
CA GLU A 154 15.65 13.76 13.00
C GLU A 154 16.35 14.04 14.35
N ASN A 155 15.62 13.97 15.45
CA ASN A 155 16.16 14.16 16.81
C ASN A 155 17.13 13.03 17.20
N GLU A 156 16.84 11.79 16.83
CA GLU A 156 17.72 10.64 17.05
C GLU A 156 19.05 10.81 16.29
N LEU A 157 19.00 11.29 15.04
CA LEU A 157 20.20 11.57 14.25
C LEU A 157 21.00 12.72 14.85
N LYS A 158 20.38 13.79 15.32
CA LYS A 158 21.05 14.92 15.99
C LYS A 158 21.63 14.51 17.35
N GLY A 159 20.91 13.68 18.11
CA GLY A 159 21.40 13.15 19.39
C GLY A 159 22.59 12.21 19.25
N GLY A 160 22.68 11.45 18.15
CA GLY A 160 23.83 10.59 17.84
C GLY A 160 25.09 11.35 17.40
N ALA A 161 24.95 12.60 16.96
CA ALA A 161 26.07 13.45 16.52
C ALA A 161 26.76 14.19 17.67
N VAL A 162 26.23 14.17 18.88
CA VAL A 162 26.72 14.93 20.06
C VAL A 162 27.59 14.08 21.00
N LYS A 163 27.95 12.89 20.60
CA LYS A 163 28.88 12.06 21.37
C LYS A 163 30.32 12.23 20.90
#